data_627eeb07ae1db07f81c2cd17e0732939
#
_entry.id   627eeb07ae1db07f81c2cd17e0732939
#
_cell.length_a   1.000
_cell.length_b   1.000
_cell.length_c   1.000
_cell.angle_alpha   90.00
_cell.angle_beta   90.00
_cell.angle_gamma   90.00
#
_symmetry.space_group_name_H-M   'P 1'
#
loop_
_entity.id
_entity.type
_entity.pdbx_description
1 polymer ?
#
loop_
_entity_poly.entity_id
_entity_poly.type
_entity_poly.pdbx_seq_one_letter_code
_entity_poly.pdbx_strand_id
1 'polypeptide(L)'
;MSDATEPLHPPLRAALAMWALAAAAYMAGFFLRVTPGVLNVPLMRDFGLNAAQLGNLASFYFYFYAASQIPTGIANDRWGPKALIVFGTAVTGLGTLLFAAAPNLTLALCARGLIGLGHGVAWVSLLEISARWFAPRVFGTMSGLSLSVGTLGAVLAQAPLLAMSRAWGWRASLAAVGAACLVLSLLAWRVIRNAPHEGGWRDWLPPRAPHGSAEVWRGLRAVWHWRNTALLFVAPSGVCGAFLTFTTLWGTPFLVQQRGLSAAQASWVIAAMLVAFSLGGVFWGRLSDRLRRRKLPYLIGALLTLLGFAQLTLWPLAPTALLLGLLLASALGSGAMVVGFAWAKESVPARLAGTATGVHNTGVMVGALVQLPLLGWVLDALWRGRAVGSVRLYNLFAFQAAFGVLLAWVLVAAVCVALAGETHARGLADAAG
;
A
#
# COMPACT_ATOMS: atom_id res chain seq x y z
N MET A 1 -52.07 14.95 12.47
CA MET A 1 -51.06 13.85 12.35
C MET A 1 -50.27 14.15 11.09
N SER A 2 -49.09 14.76 11.21
CA SER A 2 -48.22 15.07 10.07
C SER A 2 -47.62 13.78 9.57
N ASP A 3 -47.88 13.44 8.32
CA ASP A 3 -47.11 12.43 7.57
C ASP A 3 -45.64 12.84 7.58
N ALA A 4 -44.90 12.41 8.59
CA ALA A 4 -43.46 12.50 8.57
C ALA A 4 -42.99 11.47 7.53
N THR A 5 -42.82 11.93 6.29
CA THR A 5 -42.19 11.13 5.24
C THR A 5 -40.88 10.57 5.76
N GLU A 6 -40.76 9.23 5.83
CA GLU A 6 -39.50 8.59 6.24
C GLU A 6 -38.32 9.19 5.46
N PRO A 7 -37.23 9.54 6.13
CA PRO A 7 -36.07 10.12 5.46
C PRO A 7 -35.55 9.17 4.39
N LEU A 8 -35.37 9.68 3.17
CA LEU A 8 -34.81 8.92 2.04
C LEU A 8 -33.32 8.63 2.28
N HIS A 9 -32.81 7.57 1.68
CA HIS A 9 -31.39 7.32 1.63
C HIS A 9 -30.63 8.43 0.90
N PRO A 10 -29.32 8.64 1.19
CA PRO A 10 -28.55 9.74 0.61
C PRO A 10 -28.53 9.63 -0.93
N PRO A 11 -28.68 10.77 -1.65
CA PRO A 11 -28.56 10.79 -3.09
C PRO A 11 -27.14 10.43 -3.51
N LEU A 12 -26.99 9.74 -4.65
CA LEU A 12 -25.70 9.24 -5.14
C LEU A 12 -24.63 10.34 -5.22
N ARG A 13 -25.00 11.56 -5.63
CA ARG A 13 -24.09 12.70 -5.70
C ARG A 13 -23.50 13.08 -4.33
N ALA A 14 -24.27 12.98 -3.26
CA ALA A 14 -23.79 13.25 -1.91
C ALA A 14 -22.86 12.13 -1.45
N ALA A 15 -23.24 10.87 -1.63
CA ALA A 15 -22.41 9.71 -1.33
C ALA A 15 -21.06 9.74 -2.09
N LEU A 16 -21.10 10.06 -3.39
CA LEU A 16 -19.90 10.20 -4.21
C LEU A 16 -19.00 11.35 -3.76
N ALA A 17 -19.57 12.50 -3.32
CA ALA A 17 -18.77 13.61 -2.80
C ALA A 17 -17.99 13.22 -1.53
N MET A 18 -18.64 12.52 -0.58
CA MET A 18 -18.00 12.01 0.64
C MET A 18 -16.87 11.04 0.28
N TRP A 19 -17.18 10.08 -0.58
CA TRP A 19 -16.23 9.06 -1.03
C TRP A 19 -15.07 9.66 -1.83
N ALA A 20 -15.32 10.57 -2.76
CA ALA A 20 -14.29 11.14 -3.62
C ALA A 20 -13.22 11.92 -2.84
N LEU A 21 -13.63 12.70 -1.83
CA LEU A 21 -12.69 13.40 -0.96
C LEU A 21 -11.85 12.44 -0.12
N ALA A 22 -12.46 11.39 0.43
CA ALA A 22 -11.74 10.36 1.17
C ALA A 22 -10.80 9.55 0.25
N ALA A 23 -11.24 9.23 -0.98
CA ALA A 23 -10.43 8.55 -1.98
C ALA A 23 -9.27 9.42 -2.49
N ALA A 24 -9.46 10.75 -2.61
CA ALA A 24 -8.39 11.68 -2.95
C ALA A 24 -7.31 11.75 -1.84
N ALA A 25 -7.70 11.72 -0.57
CA ALA A 25 -6.76 11.64 0.56
C ALA A 25 -5.95 10.32 0.51
N TYR A 26 -6.60 9.21 0.21
CA TYR A 26 -5.96 7.91 0.04
C TYR A 26 -5.00 7.90 -1.17
N MET A 27 -5.41 8.50 -2.29
CA MET A 27 -4.61 8.67 -3.49
C MET A 27 -3.33 9.47 -3.21
N ALA A 28 -3.43 10.58 -2.47
CA ALA A 28 -2.29 11.41 -2.10
C ALA A 28 -1.24 10.63 -1.29
N GLY A 29 -1.68 9.76 -0.38
CA GLY A 29 -0.78 8.91 0.38
C GLY A 29 -0.06 7.87 -0.48
N PHE A 30 -0.72 7.26 -1.47
CA PHE A 30 -0.09 6.35 -2.43
C PHE A 30 0.90 7.08 -3.34
N PHE A 31 0.58 8.30 -3.75
CA PHE A 31 1.51 9.17 -4.47
C PHE A 31 2.79 9.38 -3.66
N LEU A 32 2.67 9.82 -2.41
CA LEU A 32 3.80 10.14 -1.54
C LEU A 32 4.60 8.90 -1.11
N ARG A 33 3.99 7.72 -1.08
CA ARG A 33 4.65 6.47 -0.74
C ARG A 33 5.79 6.13 -1.70
N VAL A 34 5.59 6.30 -3.00
CA VAL A 34 6.54 5.89 -4.04
C VAL A 34 7.49 7.00 -4.50
N THR A 35 7.34 8.22 -3.96
CA THR A 35 8.19 9.38 -4.35
C THR A 35 9.70 9.14 -4.20
N PRO A 36 10.23 8.39 -3.19
CA PRO A 36 11.67 8.18 -3.06
C PRO A 36 12.29 7.46 -4.25
N GLY A 37 11.57 6.57 -4.91
CA GLY A 37 12.06 5.86 -6.09
C GLY A 37 12.27 6.76 -7.29
N VAL A 38 11.33 7.67 -7.52
CA VAL A 38 11.39 8.65 -8.62
C VAL A 38 12.41 9.75 -8.33
N LEU A 39 12.51 10.16 -7.08
CA LEU A 39 13.39 11.23 -6.62
C LEU A 39 14.73 10.71 -6.05
N ASN A 40 15.10 9.44 -6.31
CA ASN A 40 16.28 8.81 -5.71
C ASN A 40 17.56 9.62 -5.93
N VAL A 41 17.83 10.06 -7.17
CA VAL A 41 19.04 10.82 -7.53
C VAL A 41 19.09 12.19 -6.82
N PRO A 42 18.06 13.06 -6.89
CA PRO A 42 18.10 14.33 -6.17
C PRO A 42 18.14 14.15 -4.65
N LEU A 43 17.48 13.14 -4.07
CA LEU A 43 17.53 12.88 -2.62
C LEU A 43 18.94 12.42 -2.18
N MET A 44 19.55 11.50 -2.93
CA MET A 44 20.94 11.06 -2.65
C MET A 44 21.90 12.22 -2.74
N ARG A 45 21.77 13.09 -3.76
CA ARG A 45 22.63 14.23 -3.96
C ARG A 45 22.47 15.27 -2.85
N ASP A 46 21.24 15.69 -2.55
CA ASP A 46 20.98 16.84 -1.68
C ASP A 46 21.20 16.50 -0.19
N PHE A 47 21.01 15.25 0.20
CA PHE A 47 21.24 14.78 1.58
C PHE A 47 22.52 13.95 1.74
N GLY A 48 23.30 13.72 0.68
CA GLY A 48 24.52 12.92 0.73
C GLY A 48 24.31 11.45 1.10
N LEU A 49 23.19 10.84 0.64
CA LEU A 49 22.76 9.51 1.09
C LEU A 49 23.51 8.38 0.37
N ASN A 50 23.82 7.33 1.12
CA ASN A 50 24.10 6.01 0.59
C ASN A 50 22.78 5.21 0.38
N ALA A 51 22.85 3.98 -0.19
CA ALA A 51 21.68 3.18 -0.46
C ALA A 51 20.93 2.76 0.81
N ALA A 52 21.63 2.39 1.87
CA ALA A 52 21.03 2.02 3.15
C ALA A 52 20.24 3.18 3.77
N GLN A 53 20.79 4.38 3.73
CA GLN A 53 20.12 5.59 4.22
C GLN A 53 18.90 5.96 3.36
N LEU A 54 18.99 5.83 2.04
CA LEU A 54 17.86 6.05 1.15
C LEU A 54 16.76 5.00 1.35
N GLY A 55 17.13 3.73 1.52
CA GLY A 55 16.20 2.65 1.86
C GLY A 55 15.49 2.90 3.19
N ASN A 56 16.24 3.36 4.19
CA ASN A 56 15.67 3.72 5.49
C ASN A 56 14.72 4.94 5.38
N LEU A 57 15.10 5.96 4.61
CA LEU A 57 14.24 7.12 4.34
C LEU A 57 12.90 6.72 3.72
N ALA A 58 12.91 5.76 2.78
CA ALA A 58 11.70 5.22 2.21
C ALA A 58 10.89 4.41 3.24
N SER A 59 11.57 3.63 4.10
CA SER A 59 10.93 2.78 5.11
C SER A 59 10.31 3.55 6.27
N PHE A 60 10.80 4.75 6.60
CA PHE A 60 10.21 5.55 7.68
C PHE A 60 8.72 5.81 7.48
N TYR A 61 8.28 5.96 6.25
CA TYR A 61 6.85 5.99 5.93
C TYR A 61 6.14 4.71 6.39
N PHE A 62 6.70 3.52 6.09
CA PHE A 62 6.07 2.24 6.43
C PHE A 62 6.10 1.94 7.93
N TYR A 63 7.15 2.37 8.66
CA TYR A 63 7.22 2.22 10.12
C TYR A 63 6.03 2.88 10.80
N PHE A 64 5.79 4.16 10.49
CA PHE A 64 4.72 4.93 11.10
C PHE A 64 3.33 4.56 10.56
N TYR A 65 3.25 4.19 9.27
CA TYR A 65 2.04 3.64 8.68
C TYR A 65 1.62 2.35 9.41
N ALA A 66 2.53 1.38 9.57
CA ALA A 66 2.24 0.12 10.25
C ALA A 66 1.88 0.33 11.73
N ALA A 67 2.61 1.20 12.43
CA ALA A 67 2.34 1.54 13.83
C ALA A 67 0.96 2.19 14.02
N SER A 68 0.47 2.94 13.03
CA SER A 68 -0.84 3.61 13.10
C SER A 68 -2.03 2.68 12.88
N GLN A 69 -1.86 1.45 12.34
CA GLN A 69 -2.98 0.61 11.91
C GLN A 69 -3.92 0.23 13.07
N ILE A 70 -3.36 -0.19 14.22
CA ILE A 70 -4.15 -0.55 15.40
C ILE A 70 -4.81 0.69 16.04
N PRO A 71 -4.07 1.79 16.33
CA PRO A 71 -4.67 3.02 16.82
C PRO A 71 -5.77 3.59 15.92
N THR A 72 -5.62 3.45 14.60
CA THR A 72 -6.60 3.95 13.63
C THR A 72 -7.96 3.28 13.78
N GLY A 73 -7.99 1.95 13.99
CA GLY A 73 -9.26 1.24 14.20
C GLY A 73 -10.02 1.80 15.40
N ILE A 74 -9.32 1.94 16.54
CA ILE A 74 -9.90 2.46 17.80
C ILE A 74 -10.34 3.92 17.63
N ALA A 75 -9.51 4.72 16.98
CA ALA A 75 -9.80 6.14 16.73
C ALA A 75 -11.00 6.33 15.79
N ASN A 76 -11.14 5.46 14.77
CA ASN A 76 -12.26 5.48 13.84
C ASN A 76 -13.60 5.17 14.53
N ASP A 77 -13.60 4.20 15.45
CA ASP A 77 -14.79 3.86 16.24
C ASP A 77 -15.19 5.00 17.19
N ARG A 78 -14.21 5.77 17.72
CA ARG A 78 -14.45 6.83 18.70
C ARG A 78 -14.78 8.18 18.05
N TRP A 79 -14.06 8.58 17.01
CA TRP A 79 -14.15 9.94 16.42
C TRP A 79 -14.79 9.95 15.03
N GLY A 80 -14.99 8.77 14.45
CA GLY A 80 -15.55 8.61 13.11
C GLY A 80 -14.56 8.91 11.99
N PRO A 81 -14.92 8.51 10.73
CA PRO A 81 -14.03 8.60 9.58
C PRO A 81 -13.70 10.05 9.17
N LYS A 82 -14.62 11.02 9.39
CA LYS A 82 -14.38 12.43 9.09
C LYS A 82 -13.14 12.98 9.79
N ALA A 83 -13.09 12.85 11.12
CA ALA A 83 -12.00 13.38 11.93
C ALA A 83 -10.65 12.78 11.49
N LEU A 84 -10.62 11.47 11.21
CA LEU A 84 -9.41 10.79 10.80
C LEU A 84 -8.95 11.18 9.40
N ILE A 85 -9.87 11.33 8.44
CA ILE A 85 -9.52 11.78 7.09
C ILE A 85 -8.97 13.21 7.14
N VAL A 86 -9.63 14.12 7.87
CA VAL A 86 -9.19 15.51 8.00
C VAL A 86 -7.82 15.58 8.67
N PHE A 87 -7.67 14.98 9.85
CA PHE A 87 -6.42 14.99 10.60
C PHE A 87 -5.30 14.29 9.83
N GLY A 88 -5.55 13.09 9.31
CA GLY A 88 -4.55 12.32 8.57
C GLY A 88 -4.07 13.05 7.31
N THR A 89 -5.00 13.67 6.56
CA THR A 89 -4.64 14.43 5.36
C THR A 89 -3.87 15.71 5.72
N ALA A 90 -4.23 16.39 6.82
CA ALA A 90 -3.49 17.55 7.33
C ALA A 90 -2.06 17.16 7.74
N VAL A 91 -1.90 16.08 8.51
CA VAL A 91 -0.59 15.57 8.95
C VAL A 91 0.25 15.14 7.74
N THR A 92 -0.37 14.49 6.74
CA THR A 92 0.29 14.14 5.47
C THR A 92 0.78 15.39 4.74
N GLY A 93 -0.05 16.43 4.63
CA GLY A 93 0.30 17.70 4.00
C GLY A 93 1.43 18.42 4.73
N LEU A 94 1.33 18.57 6.05
CA LEU A 94 2.37 19.19 6.89
C LEU A 94 3.69 18.39 6.82
N GLY A 95 3.62 17.06 6.91
CA GLY A 95 4.79 16.19 6.74
C GLY A 95 5.44 16.36 5.37
N THR A 96 4.63 16.53 4.31
CA THR A 96 5.15 16.73 2.95
C THR A 96 5.82 18.09 2.78
N LEU A 97 5.25 19.16 3.35
CA LEU A 97 5.89 20.48 3.39
C LEU A 97 7.19 20.46 4.20
N LEU A 98 7.19 19.79 5.34
CA LEU A 98 8.38 19.61 6.16
C LEU A 98 9.46 18.82 5.40
N PHE A 99 9.08 17.78 4.64
CA PHE A 99 10.01 17.02 3.81
C PHE A 99 10.60 17.88 2.68
N ALA A 100 9.79 18.69 2.03
CA ALA A 100 10.23 19.63 1.00
C ALA A 100 11.19 20.70 1.55
N ALA A 101 11.00 21.14 2.79
CA ALA A 101 11.83 22.12 3.46
C ALA A 101 13.04 21.52 4.21
N ALA A 102 13.16 20.19 4.31
CA ALA A 102 14.16 19.53 5.14
C ALA A 102 15.59 19.89 4.70
N PRO A 103 16.45 20.43 5.60
CA PRO A 103 17.83 20.74 5.31
C PRO A 103 18.76 19.54 5.52
N ASN A 104 18.31 18.50 6.25
CA ASN A 104 19.11 17.35 6.61
C ASN A 104 18.28 16.05 6.66
N LEU A 105 18.99 14.92 6.74
CA LEU A 105 18.37 13.59 6.75
C LEU A 105 17.43 13.39 7.95
N THR A 106 17.80 13.87 9.16
CA THR A 106 17.01 13.65 10.37
C THR A 106 15.62 14.26 10.23
N LEU A 107 15.53 15.51 9.77
CA LEU A 107 14.25 16.16 9.55
C LEU A 107 13.46 15.51 8.41
N ALA A 108 14.16 15.05 7.36
CA ALA A 108 13.55 14.31 6.27
C ALA A 108 12.96 12.97 6.74
N LEU A 109 13.63 12.24 7.64
CA LEU A 109 13.11 11.02 8.28
C LEU A 109 11.85 11.31 9.11
N CYS A 110 11.90 12.33 9.99
CA CYS A 110 10.73 12.74 10.77
C CYS A 110 9.54 13.10 9.87
N ALA A 111 9.79 13.85 8.82
CA ALA A 111 8.78 14.23 7.84
C ALA A 111 8.16 13.01 7.13
N ARG A 112 8.98 12.04 6.72
CA ARG A 112 8.51 10.76 6.15
C ARG A 112 7.66 9.97 7.14
N GLY A 113 8.05 9.96 8.42
CA GLY A 113 7.24 9.37 9.49
C GLY A 113 5.86 10.03 9.62
N LEU A 114 5.80 11.37 9.61
CA LEU A 114 4.54 12.10 9.63
C LEU A 114 3.66 11.79 8.42
N ILE A 115 4.23 11.73 7.22
CA ILE A 115 3.50 11.34 6.00
C ILE A 115 2.91 9.92 6.16
N GLY A 116 3.70 8.96 6.68
CA GLY A 116 3.25 7.60 6.92
C GLY A 116 2.14 7.52 7.96
N LEU A 117 2.28 8.24 9.07
CA LEU A 117 1.27 8.34 10.15
C LEU A 117 -0.06 8.91 9.61
N GLY A 118 0.01 10.02 8.89
CA GLY A 118 -1.17 10.67 8.33
C GLY A 118 -1.89 9.82 7.29
N HIS A 119 -1.14 9.10 6.45
CA HIS A 119 -1.75 8.21 5.45
C HIS A 119 -2.28 6.90 6.07
N GLY A 120 -1.75 6.45 7.20
CA GLY A 120 -2.14 5.20 7.83
C GLY A 120 -3.62 5.12 8.20
N VAL A 121 -4.28 6.26 8.41
CA VAL A 121 -5.71 6.32 8.73
C VAL A 121 -6.61 6.29 7.49
N ALA A 122 -6.07 6.56 6.30
CA ALA A 122 -6.88 6.85 5.11
C ALA A 122 -7.68 5.65 4.60
N TRP A 123 -7.08 4.44 4.59
CA TRP A 123 -7.74 3.24 4.06
C TRP A 123 -8.95 2.82 4.89
N VAL A 124 -8.78 2.70 6.20
CA VAL A 124 -9.86 2.28 7.11
C VAL A 124 -11.01 3.29 7.07
N SER A 125 -10.70 4.59 7.12
CA SER A 125 -11.70 5.64 7.06
C SER A 125 -12.43 5.72 5.72
N LEU A 126 -11.75 5.46 4.60
CA LEU A 126 -12.36 5.40 3.27
C LEU A 126 -13.32 4.20 3.14
N LEU A 127 -12.96 3.04 3.69
CA LEU A 127 -13.85 1.89 3.72
C LEU A 127 -15.07 2.15 4.61
N GLU A 128 -14.90 2.84 5.74
CA GLU A 128 -16.01 3.19 6.62
C GLU A 128 -16.97 4.19 5.96
N ILE A 129 -16.46 5.22 5.26
CA ILE A 129 -17.29 6.10 4.42
C ILE A 129 -18.04 5.28 3.36
N SER A 130 -17.36 4.34 2.70
CA SER A 130 -18.00 3.49 1.69
C SER A 130 -19.11 2.63 2.28
N ALA A 131 -18.92 2.07 3.47
CA ALA A 131 -19.92 1.24 4.14
C ALA A 131 -21.14 2.03 4.63
N ARG A 132 -20.94 3.28 5.08
CA ARG A 132 -22.02 4.12 5.62
C ARG A 132 -22.84 4.84 4.55
N TRP A 133 -22.18 5.30 3.47
CA TRP A 133 -22.79 6.17 2.47
C TRP A 133 -23.36 5.43 1.26
N PHE A 134 -23.03 4.16 1.07
CA PHE A 134 -23.52 3.35 -0.05
C PHE A 134 -24.28 2.13 0.42
N ALA A 135 -25.21 1.64 -0.42
CA ALA A 135 -25.95 0.42 -0.15
C ALA A 135 -24.99 -0.78 0.04
N PRO A 136 -25.24 -1.70 0.99
CA PRO A 136 -24.35 -2.83 1.27
C PRO A 136 -23.98 -3.67 0.05
N ARG A 137 -24.90 -3.81 -0.91
CA ARG A 137 -24.70 -4.57 -2.17
C ARG A 137 -23.59 -4.01 -3.07
N VAL A 138 -23.25 -2.73 -2.96
CA VAL A 138 -22.20 -2.09 -3.79
C VAL A 138 -20.90 -1.86 -3.02
N PHE A 139 -20.82 -2.25 -1.74
CA PHE A 139 -19.62 -2.05 -0.90
C PHE A 139 -18.36 -2.65 -1.53
N GLY A 140 -18.43 -3.86 -2.08
CA GLY A 140 -17.29 -4.50 -2.77
C GLY A 140 -16.80 -3.70 -3.97
N THR A 141 -17.76 -3.14 -4.78
CA THR A 141 -17.44 -2.28 -5.92
C THR A 141 -16.73 -1.00 -5.46
N MET A 142 -17.25 -0.35 -4.41
CA MET A 142 -16.66 0.88 -3.87
C MET A 142 -15.28 0.63 -3.26
N SER A 143 -15.08 -0.50 -2.59
CA SER A 143 -13.77 -0.90 -2.06
C SER A 143 -12.76 -1.15 -3.19
N GLY A 144 -13.15 -1.83 -4.25
CA GLY A 144 -12.31 -2.05 -5.43
C GLY A 144 -11.95 -0.74 -6.15
N LEU A 145 -12.93 0.16 -6.31
CA LEU A 145 -12.71 1.48 -6.90
C LEU A 145 -11.76 2.33 -6.02
N SER A 146 -11.91 2.25 -4.69
CA SER A 146 -11.01 2.93 -3.75
C SER A 146 -9.55 2.48 -3.91
N LEU A 147 -9.32 1.17 -4.05
CA LEU A 147 -7.98 0.63 -4.31
C LEU A 147 -7.41 1.10 -5.65
N SER A 148 -8.26 1.16 -6.69
CA SER A 148 -7.86 1.65 -8.02
C SER A 148 -7.46 3.12 -7.98
N VAL A 149 -8.20 3.96 -7.25
CA VAL A 149 -7.85 5.39 -7.05
C VAL A 149 -6.53 5.53 -6.29
N GLY A 150 -6.28 4.71 -5.26
CA GLY A 150 -4.99 4.66 -4.60
C GLY A 150 -3.86 4.32 -5.57
N THR A 151 -4.03 3.28 -6.38
CA THR A 151 -3.04 2.88 -7.41
C THR A 151 -2.79 3.99 -8.42
N LEU A 152 -3.83 4.72 -8.85
CA LEU A 152 -3.68 5.89 -9.72
C LEU A 152 -2.76 6.94 -9.08
N GLY A 153 -2.85 7.17 -7.78
CA GLY A 153 -1.91 8.05 -7.06
C GLY A 153 -0.46 7.62 -7.22
N ALA A 154 -0.17 6.32 -7.04
CA ALA A 154 1.17 5.79 -7.25
C ALA A 154 1.64 5.90 -8.71
N VAL A 155 0.76 5.77 -9.70
CA VAL A 155 1.06 5.98 -11.13
C VAL A 155 1.37 7.46 -11.40
N LEU A 156 0.59 8.38 -10.86
CA LEU A 156 0.82 9.83 -11.00
C LEU A 156 2.14 10.27 -10.34
N ALA A 157 2.62 9.55 -9.36
CA ALA A 157 3.94 9.79 -8.77
C ALA A 157 5.12 9.29 -9.63
N GLN A 158 4.88 8.69 -10.79
CA GLN A 158 5.95 8.25 -11.68
C GLN A 158 6.33 9.37 -12.68
N ALA A 159 5.97 9.23 -13.93
CA ALA A 159 6.35 10.19 -14.97
C ALA A 159 5.85 11.63 -14.71
N PRO A 160 4.62 11.87 -14.19
CA PRO A 160 4.19 13.23 -13.86
C PRO A 160 5.04 13.91 -12.78
N LEU A 161 5.35 13.23 -11.67
CA LEU A 161 6.22 13.81 -10.64
C LEU A 161 7.64 14.03 -11.17
N LEU A 162 8.17 13.11 -12.00
CA LEU A 162 9.48 13.29 -12.61
C LEU A 162 9.51 14.56 -13.48
N ALA A 163 8.47 14.81 -14.27
CA ALA A 163 8.34 16.01 -15.09
C ALA A 163 8.26 17.28 -14.22
N MET A 164 7.43 17.27 -13.17
CA MET A 164 7.35 18.38 -12.21
C MET A 164 8.71 18.65 -11.53
N SER A 165 9.40 17.58 -11.10
CA SER A 165 10.70 17.70 -10.46
C SER A 165 11.79 18.26 -11.38
N ARG A 166 11.71 17.98 -12.68
CA ARG A 166 12.62 18.58 -13.69
C ARG A 166 12.32 20.05 -13.96
N ALA A 167 11.03 20.43 -13.97
CA ALA A 167 10.60 21.79 -14.27
C ALA A 167 10.80 22.74 -13.08
N TRP A 168 10.46 22.33 -11.86
CA TRP A 168 10.41 23.21 -10.67
C TRP A 168 11.39 22.78 -9.57
N GLY A 169 12.08 21.67 -9.75
CA GLY A 169 12.85 21.02 -8.70
C GLY A 169 11.94 20.17 -7.78
N TRP A 170 12.54 19.17 -7.14
CA TRP A 170 11.78 18.21 -6.32
C TRP A 170 11.16 18.85 -5.06
N ARG A 171 11.82 19.85 -4.46
CA ARG A 171 11.34 20.55 -3.27
C ARG A 171 10.06 21.34 -3.54
N ALA A 172 10.05 22.13 -4.61
CA ALA A 172 8.86 22.90 -5.00
C ALA A 172 7.72 21.98 -5.44
N SER A 173 8.03 20.90 -6.14
CA SER A 173 7.04 19.90 -6.54
C SER A 173 6.35 19.24 -5.33
N LEU A 174 7.12 18.84 -4.33
CA LEU A 174 6.55 18.25 -3.10
C LEU A 174 5.85 19.32 -2.23
N ALA A 175 6.34 20.55 -2.21
CA ALA A 175 5.65 21.65 -1.51
C ALA A 175 4.26 21.89 -2.11
N ALA A 176 4.13 21.87 -3.45
CA ALA A 176 2.83 21.97 -4.13
C ALA A 176 1.89 20.81 -3.75
N VAL A 177 2.41 19.57 -3.70
CA VAL A 177 1.62 18.40 -3.26
C VAL A 177 1.21 18.53 -1.78
N GLY A 178 2.11 18.99 -0.91
CA GLY A 178 1.82 19.22 0.50
C GLY A 178 0.72 20.28 0.70
N ALA A 179 0.81 21.39 -0.03
CA ALA A 179 -0.22 22.44 -0.03
C ALA A 179 -1.57 21.90 -0.54
N ALA A 180 -1.56 21.09 -1.62
CA ALA A 180 -2.77 20.45 -2.13
C ALA A 180 -3.41 19.50 -1.08
N CYS A 181 -2.61 18.77 -0.30
CA CYS A 181 -3.11 17.95 0.80
C CYS A 181 -3.77 18.81 1.91
N LEU A 182 -3.21 19.98 2.25
CA LEU A 182 -3.83 20.89 3.23
C LEU A 182 -5.17 21.46 2.73
N VAL A 183 -5.23 21.85 1.45
CA VAL A 183 -6.49 22.28 0.81
C VAL A 183 -7.50 21.14 0.83
N LEU A 184 -7.08 19.92 0.48
CA LEU A 184 -7.93 18.74 0.53
C LEU A 184 -8.44 18.44 1.94
N SER A 185 -7.60 18.61 2.97
CA SER A 185 -8.00 18.46 4.37
C SER A 185 -9.08 19.49 4.76
N LEU A 186 -8.91 20.75 4.35
CA LEU A 186 -9.90 21.82 4.59
C LEU A 186 -11.23 21.53 3.87
N LEU A 187 -11.18 21.05 2.63
CA LEU A 187 -12.37 20.63 1.88
C LEU A 187 -13.05 19.43 2.56
N ALA A 188 -12.27 18.44 2.98
CA ALA A 188 -12.77 17.28 3.71
C ALA A 188 -13.46 17.70 5.03
N TRP A 189 -12.87 18.62 5.78
CA TRP A 189 -13.46 19.15 7.00
C TRP A 189 -14.83 19.80 6.77
N ARG A 190 -14.98 20.56 5.68
CA ARG A 190 -16.24 21.26 5.35
C ARG A 190 -17.30 20.33 4.77
N VAL A 191 -16.93 19.35 3.98
CA VAL A 191 -17.86 18.55 3.18
C VAL A 191 -18.15 17.19 3.80
N ILE A 192 -17.14 16.47 4.32
CA ILE A 192 -17.32 15.10 4.81
C ILE A 192 -18.19 15.11 6.07
N ARG A 193 -19.13 14.17 6.13
CA ARG A 193 -19.95 13.82 7.29
C ARG A 193 -19.72 12.36 7.64
N ASN A 194 -19.79 12.01 8.93
CA ASN A 194 -19.55 10.65 9.39
C ASN A 194 -20.61 9.67 8.93
N ALA A 195 -21.86 10.11 8.87
CA ALA A 195 -22.99 9.27 8.49
C ALA A 195 -24.08 10.08 7.78
N PRO A 196 -24.94 9.42 6.99
CA PRO A 196 -26.05 10.05 6.27
C PRO A 196 -27.01 10.81 7.17
N HIS A 197 -27.31 10.32 8.39
CA HIS A 197 -28.23 11.00 9.30
C HIS A 197 -27.78 12.42 9.70
N GLU A 198 -26.48 12.71 9.73
CA GLU A 198 -25.95 14.06 9.94
C GLU A 198 -26.35 15.05 8.81
N GLY A 199 -26.84 14.52 7.70
CA GLY A 199 -27.35 15.27 6.55
C GLY A 199 -28.87 15.20 6.39
N GLY A 200 -29.58 14.58 7.34
CA GLY A 200 -31.02 14.41 7.28
C GLY A 200 -31.46 13.21 6.40
N TRP A 201 -30.56 12.29 6.06
CA TRP A 201 -30.87 11.08 5.29
C TRP A 201 -30.91 9.84 6.18
N ARG A 202 -31.56 8.77 5.71
CA ARG A 202 -31.59 7.48 6.39
C ARG A 202 -30.26 6.75 6.23
N ASP A 203 -29.72 6.20 7.31
CA ASP A 203 -28.54 5.37 7.29
C ASP A 203 -28.81 4.01 6.62
N TRP A 204 -27.78 3.46 5.93
CA TRP A 204 -27.84 2.12 5.37
C TRP A 204 -27.62 1.03 6.43
N LEU A 205 -26.83 1.32 7.45
CA LEU A 205 -26.46 0.40 8.53
C LEU A 205 -26.69 1.05 9.89
N PRO A 206 -27.11 0.28 10.90
CA PRO A 206 -27.25 0.80 12.26
C PRO A 206 -25.87 1.26 12.79
N PRO A 207 -25.85 2.22 13.72
CA PRO A 207 -24.63 2.63 14.41
C PRO A 207 -23.94 1.40 15.06
N ARG A 208 -22.63 1.26 14.86
CA ARG A 208 -21.84 0.23 15.54
C ARG A 208 -21.52 0.68 16.96
N ALA A 209 -21.61 -0.25 17.92
CA ALA A 209 -21.06 -0.02 19.25
C ALA A 209 -19.53 0.04 19.17
N PRO A 210 -18.88 1.01 19.83
CA PRO A 210 -17.43 1.12 19.83
C PRO A 210 -16.81 -0.09 20.53
N HIS A 211 -15.81 -0.70 19.91
CA HIS A 211 -15.04 -1.78 20.52
C HIS A 211 -14.08 -1.23 21.57
N GLY A 212 -14.02 -1.85 22.73
CA GLY A 212 -13.06 -1.48 23.76
C GLY A 212 -11.62 -1.83 23.36
N SER A 213 -10.64 -0.98 23.71
CA SER A 213 -9.23 -1.25 23.42
C SER A 213 -8.74 -2.61 23.96
N ALA A 214 -9.23 -3.04 25.12
CA ALA A 214 -8.92 -4.34 25.70
C ALA A 214 -9.43 -5.52 24.85
N GLU A 215 -10.52 -5.36 24.13
CA GLU A 215 -11.07 -6.36 23.22
C GLU A 215 -10.21 -6.50 21.97
N VAL A 216 -9.73 -5.39 21.41
CA VAL A 216 -8.81 -5.37 20.28
C VAL A 216 -7.51 -6.11 20.62
N TRP A 217 -6.92 -5.86 21.80
CA TRP A 217 -5.70 -6.54 22.24
C TRP A 217 -5.91 -8.03 22.50
N ARG A 218 -7.06 -8.40 23.08
CA ARG A 218 -7.43 -9.83 23.26
C ARG A 218 -7.61 -10.52 21.90
N GLY A 219 -8.28 -9.86 20.96
CA GLY A 219 -8.44 -10.36 19.59
C GLY A 219 -7.10 -10.55 18.89
N LEU A 220 -6.19 -9.58 19.02
CA LEU A 220 -4.86 -9.65 18.42
C LEU A 220 -4.02 -10.81 18.96
N ARG A 221 -4.12 -11.12 20.25
CA ARG A 221 -3.46 -12.31 20.83
C ARG A 221 -4.13 -13.60 20.40
N ALA A 222 -5.46 -13.61 20.38
CA ALA A 222 -6.24 -14.81 20.06
C ALA A 222 -6.06 -15.26 18.59
N VAL A 223 -5.89 -14.34 17.65
CA VAL A 223 -5.79 -14.67 16.23
C VAL A 223 -4.53 -15.49 15.89
N TRP A 224 -3.47 -15.37 16.68
CA TRP A 224 -2.21 -16.12 16.47
C TRP A 224 -2.29 -17.61 16.84
N HIS A 225 -3.35 -18.07 17.51
CA HIS A 225 -3.58 -19.49 17.74
C HIS A 225 -3.95 -20.24 16.45
N TRP A 226 -4.35 -19.53 15.42
CA TRP A 226 -4.72 -20.10 14.13
C TRP A 226 -3.52 -20.18 13.20
N ARG A 227 -3.10 -21.39 12.80
CA ARG A 227 -1.94 -21.63 11.94
C ARG A 227 -1.96 -20.79 10.67
N ASN A 228 -3.11 -20.66 10.01
CA ASN A 228 -3.25 -19.86 8.80
C ASN A 228 -2.93 -18.38 9.04
N THR A 229 -3.16 -17.85 10.23
CA THR A 229 -2.84 -16.43 10.52
C THR A 229 -1.35 -16.15 10.38
N ALA A 230 -0.49 -17.00 10.96
CA ALA A 230 0.97 -16.84 10.85
C ALA A 230 1.45 -16.99 9.41
N LEU A 231 0.95 -18.01 8.70
CA LEU A 231 1.31 -18.25 7.29
C LEU A 231 0.84 -17.12 6.38
N LEU A 232 -0.39 -16.61 6.59
CA LEU A 232 -0.97 -15.50 5.84
C LEU A 232 -0.47 -14.12 6.30
N PHE A 233 0.30 -14.02 7.36
CA PHE A 233 1.11 -12.84 7.70
C PHE A 233 2.42 -12.81 6.91
N VAL A 234 3.11 -13.96 6.80
CA VAL A 234 4.37 -14.07 6.08
C VAL A 234 4.18 -14.02 4.56
N ALA A 235 3.14 -14.68 4.04
CA ALA A 235 2.89 -14.76 2.60
C ALA A 235 2.86 -13.40 1.89
N PRO A 236 2.06 -12.41 2.31
CA PRO A 236 2.02 -11.10 1.66
C PRO A 236 3.30 -10.28 1.89
N SER A 237 4.04 -10.53 2.97
CA SER A 237 5.32 -9.85 3.22
C SER A 237 6.37 -10.16 2.14
N GLY A 238 6.34 -11.37 1.58
CA GLY A 238 7.18 -11.73 0.45
C GLY A 238 6.55 -11.32 -0.88
N VAL A 239 5.36 -11.81 -1.19
CA VAL A 239 4.73 -11.62 -2.52
C VAL A 239 4.49 -10.13 -2.82
N CYS A 240 3.79 -9.44 -1.94
CA CYS A 240 3.50 -8.02 -2.14
C CYS A 240 4.64 -7.12 -1.64
N GLY A 241 5.31 -7.49 -0.55
CA GLY A 241 6.44 -6.73 0.00
C GLY A 241 7.59 -6.59 -1.00
N ALA A 242 7.97 -7.67 -1.71
CA ALA A 242 9.00 -7.62 -2.73
C ALA A 242 8.58 -6.72 -3.91
N PHE A 243 7.33 -6.83 -4.37
CA PHE A 243 6.77 -5.94 -5.38
C PHE A 243 6.82 -4.46 -4.94
N LEU A 244 6.38 -4.17 -3.71
CA LEU A 244 6.43 -2.81 -3.16
C LEU A 244 7.87 -2.30 -3.04
N THR A 245 8.80 -3.12 -2.57
CA THR A 245 10.22 -2.78 -2.44
C THR A 245 10.83 -2.42 -3.80
N PHE A 246 10.54 -3.21 -4.83
CA PHE A 246 11.00 -2.93 -6.18
C PHE A 246 10.36 -1.65 -6.74
N THR A 247 9.03 -1.55 -6.72
CA THR A 247 8.31 -0.44 -7.36
C THR A 247 8.42 0.89 -6.58
N THR A 248 8.63 0.82 -5.26
CA THR A 248 8.74 2.04 -4.42
C THR A 248 10.13 2.67 -4.53
N LEU A 249 11.20 1.88 -4.70
CA LEU A 249 12.57 2.43 -4.64
C LEU A 249 13.54 1.77 -5.61
N TRP A 250 13.78 0.46 -5.53
CA TRP A 250 14.96 -0.17 -6.14
C TRP A 250 14.82 -0.50 -7.63
N GLY A 251 13.60 -0.54 -8.15
CA GLY A 251 13.35 -0.82 -9.58
C GLY A 251 13.89 0.28 -10.50
N THR A 252 13.66 1.55 -10.15
CA THR A 252 14.13 2.68 -10.97
C THR A 252 15.66 2.72 -11.08
N PRO A 253 16.45 2.68 -9.98
CA PRO A 253 17.91 2.62 -10.08
C PRO A 253 18.42 1.44 -10.89
N PHE A 254 17.84 0.24 -10.73
CA PHE A 254 18.23 -0.93 -11.52
C PHE A 254 17.98 -0.73 -13.02
N LEU A 255 16.79 -0.29 -13.38
CA LEU A 255 16.41 -0.07 -14.79
C LEU A 255 17.29 0.99 -15.44
N VAL A 256 17.65 2.04 -14.73
CA VAL A 256 18.53 3.11 -15.25
C VAL A 256 19.98 2.66 -15.29
N GLN A 257 20.54 2.14 -14.18
CA GLN A 257 21.98 1.87 -14.06
C GLN A 257 22.41 0.60 -14.80
N GLN A 258 21.57 -0.45 -14.84
CA GLN A 258 21.93 -1.77 -15.39
C GLN A 258 21.31 -2.03 -16.77
N ARG A 259 20.16 -1.39 -17.06
CA ARG A 259 19.47 -1.59 -18.34
C ARG A 259 19.59 -0.39 -19.30
N GLY A 260 20.23 0.69 -18.84
CA GLY A 260 20.45 1.90 -19.66
C GLY A 260 19.16 2.63 -20.04
N LEU A 261 18.04 2.36 -19.36
CA LEU A 261 16.80 3.07 -19.60
C LEU A 261 16.91 4.52 -19.09
N SER A 262 16.28 5.46 -19.78
CA SER A 262 16.12 6.80 -19.25
C SER A 262 15.22 6.77 -17.99
N ALA A 263 15.36 7.75 -17.10
CA ALA A 263 14.51 7.85 -15.91
C ALA A 263 13.02 7.90 -16.27
N ALA A 264 12.64 8.50 -17.41
CA ALA A 264 11.28 8.52 -17.90
C ALA A 264 10.79 7.11 -18.31
N GLN A 265 11.60 6.36 -19.06
CA GLN A 265 11.28 4.98 -19.45
C GLN A 265 11.15 4.09 -18.22
N ALA A 266 12.08 4.17 -17.27
CA ALA A 266 11.99 3.42 -16.00
C ALA A 266 10.70 3.77 -15.23
N SER A 267 10.32 5.05 -15.15
CA SER A 267 9.07 5.47 -14.52
C SER A 267 7.83 4.89 -15.21
N TRP A 268 7.83 4.82 -16.55
CA TRP A 268 6.71 4.18 -17.28
C TRP A 268 6.65 2.67 -17.05
N VAL A 269 7.80 1.97 -16.94
CA VAL A 269 7.83 0.54 -16.58
C VAL A 269 7.23 0.34 -15.18
N ILE A 270 7.64 1.13 -14.20
CA ILE A 270 7.09 1.05 -12.85
C ILE A 270 5.58 1.38 -12.84
N ALA A 271 5.14 2.39 -13.58
CA ALA A 271 3.71 2.71 -13.72
C ALA A 271 2.92 1.53 -14.31
N ALA A 272 3.43 0.89 -15.35
CA ALA A 272 2.81 -0.29 -15.96
C ALA A 272 2.72 -1.47 -14.97
N MET A 273 3.76 -1.68 -14.16
CA MET A 273 3.75 -2.69 -13.09
C MET A 273 2.68 -2.39 -12.03
N LEU A 274 2.50 -1.13 -11.62
CA LEU A 274 1.46 -0.72 -10.67
C LEU A 274 0.06 -0.98 -11.24
N VAL A 275 -0.16 -0.72 -12.53
CA VAL A 275 -1.42 -1.04 -13.22
C VAL A 275 -1.62 -2.55 -13.28
N ALA A 276 -0.60 -3.31 -13.68
CA ALA A 276 -0.66 -4.78 -13.74
C ALA A 276 -0.99 -5.39 -12.36
N PHE A 277 -0.40 -4.87 -11.28
CA PHE A 277 -0.72 -5.27 -9.91
C PHE A 277 -2.20 -5.04 -9.57
N SER A 278 -2.74 -3.88 -9.90
CA SER A 278 -4.15 -3.55 -9.65
C SER A 278 -5.09 -4.46 -10.44
N LEU A 279 -4.80 -4.70 -11.71
CA LEU A 279 -5.55 -5.64 -12.55
C LEU A 279 -5.45 -7.08 -12.03
N GLY A 280 -4.25 -7.46 -11.55
CA GLY A 280 -4.00 -8.74 -10.89
C GLY A 280 -4.89 -8.94 -9.66
N GLY A 281 -5.04 -7.93 -8.81
CA GLY A 281 -5.93 -7.99 -7.65
C GLY A 281 -7.38 -8.34 -8.04
N VAL A 282 -7.90 -7.68 -9.07
CA VAL A 282 -9.25 -7.94 -9.58
C VAL A 282 -9.36 -9.34 -10.22
N PHE A 283 -8.37 -9.70 -11.02
CA PHE A 283 -8.33 -11.00 -11.72
C PHE A 283 -8.30 -12.17 -10.74
N TRP A 284 -7.33 -12.17 -9.82
CA TRP A 284 -7.15 -13.25 -8.83
C TRP A 284 -8.31 -13.34 -7.84
N GLY A 285 -8.86 -12.20 -7.41
CA GLY A 285 -10.04 -12.17 -6.55
C GLY A 285 -11.22 -12.88 -7.22
N ARG A 286 -11.57 -12.48 -8.46
CA ARG A 286 -12.66 -13.10 -9.21
C ARG A 286 -12.41 -14.58 -9.51
N LEU A 287 -11.18 -14.94 -9.86
CA LEU A 287 -10.81 -16.33 -10.14
C LEU A 287 -10.95 -17.19 -8.88
N SER A 288 -10.48 -16.68 -7.73
CA SER A 288 -10.60 -17.35 -6.43
C SER A 288 -12.08 -17.59 -6.04
N ASP A 289 -12.95 -16.59 -6.24
CA ASP A 289 -14.37 -16.71 -5.93
C ASP A 289 -15.08 -17.69 -6.86
N ARG A 290 -14.76 -17.69 -8.16
CA ARG A 290 -15.33 -18.64 -9.15
C ARG A 290 -14.91 -20.08 -8.85
N LEU A 291 -13.63 -20.30 -8.52
CA LEU A 291 -13.10 -21.62 -8.23
C LEU A 291 -13.48 -22.11 -6.81
N ARG A 292 -14.01 -21.21 -5.96
CA ARG A 292 -14.21 -21.47 -4.52
C ARG A 292 -12.97 -22.04 -3.85
N ARG A 293 -11.78 -21.54 -4.23
CA ARG A 293 -10.48 -21.94 -3.70
C ARG A 293 -9.65 -20.69 -3.45
N ARG A 294 -8.97 -20.64 -2.31
CA ARG A 294 -8.10 -19.53 -1.92
C ARG A 294 -6.64 -19.82 -2.23
N LYS A 295 -6.21 -21.03 -1.93
CA LYS A 295 -4.83 -21.48 -2.05
C LYS A 295 -4.32 -21.44 -3.49
N LEU A 296 -5.03 -22.08 -4.43
CA LEU A 296 -4.55 -22.25 -5.81
C LEU A 296 -4.31 -20.90 -6.52
N PRO A 297 -5.24 -19.94 -6.56
CA PRO A 297 -5.00 -18.65 -7.19
C PRO A 297 -3.85 -17.87 -6.54
N TYR A 298 -3.78 -17.89 -5.20
CA TYR A 298 -2.69 -17.19 -4.50
C TYR A 298 -1.34 -17.84 -4.77
N LEU A 299 -1.26 -19.17 -4.82
CA LEU A 299 -0.02 -19.88 -5.13
C LEU A 299 0.47 -19.60 -6.54
N ILE A 300 -0.41 -19.61 -7.54
CA ILE A 300 -0.05 -19.25 -8.92
C ILE A 300 0.48 -17.83 -8.98
N GLY A 301 -0.19 -16.86 -8.30
CA GLY A 301 0.30 -15.50 -8.20
C GLY A 301 1.67 -15.38 -7.54
N ALA A 302 1.90 -16.13 -6.45
CA ALA A 302 3.20 -16.18 -5.77
C ALA A 302 4.30 -16.77 -6.68
N LEU A 303 4.00 -17.80 -7.47
CA LEU A 303 4.94 -18.39 -8.43
C LEU A 303 5.26 -17.44 -9.59
N LEU A 304 4.29 -16.68 -10.10
CA LEU A 304 4.55 -15.63 -11.10
C LEU A 304 5.46 -14.54 -10.52
N THR A 305 5.24 -14.14 -9.26
CA THR A 305 6.11 -13.20 -8.57
C THR A 305 7.52 -13.78 -8.41
N LEU A 306 7.63 -15.05 -8.02
CA LEU A 306 8.89 -15.76 -7.88
C LEU A 306 9.67 -15.79 -9.20
N LEU A 307 9.01 -16.08 -10.33
CA LEU A 307 9.64 -16.09 -11.65
C LEU A 307 10.25 -14.76 -12.03
N GLY A 308 9.56 -13.64 -11.76
CA GLY A 308 10.09 -12.30 -12.04
C GLY A 308 11.33 -11.97 -11.20
N PHE A 309 11.33 -12.29 -9.90
CA PHE A 309 12.50 -12.08 -9.06
C PHE A 309 13.62 -13.08 -9.31
N ALA A 310 13.31 -14.31 -9.71
CA ALA A 310 14.30 -15.28 -10.18
C ALA A 310 15.02 -14.77 -11.44
N GLN A 311 14.28 -14.22 -12.40
CA GLN A 311 14.86 -13.62 -13.60
C GLN A 311 15.76 -12.43 -13.25
N LEU A 312 15.32 -11.50 -12.36
CA LEU A 312 16.14 -10.37 -11.92
C LEU A 312 17.44 -10.78 -11.24
N THR A 313 17.43 -11.91 -10.55
CA THR A 313 18.60 -12.44 -9.80
C THR A 313 19.50 -13.27 -10.67
N LEU A 314 18.94 -14.22 -11.45
CA LEU A 314 19.72 -15.24 -12.15
C LEU A 314 20.08 -14.83 -13.59
N TRP A 315 19.22 -14.05 -14.23
CA TRP A 315 19.44 -13.57 -15.61
C TRP A 315 19.02 -12.11 -15.79
N PRO A 316 19.64 -11.14 -15.06
CA PRO A 316 19.23 -9.74 -15.05
C PRO A 316 19.41 -9.03 -16.40
N LEU A 317 20.28 -9.55 -17.26
CA LEU A 317 20.53 -9.02 -18.61
C LEU A 317 19.75 -9.75 -19.72
N ALA A 318 18.67 -10.45 -19.39
CA ALA A 318 17.75 -11.04 -20.35
C ALA A 318 17.30 -10.00 -21.42
N PRO A 319 16.88 -10.44 -22.62
CA PRO A 319 16.31 -9.54 -23.61
C PRO A 319 15.23 -8.62 -23.01
N THR A 320 15.24 -7.36 -23.40
CA THR A 320 14.38 -6.33 -22.75
C THR A 320 12.89 -6.70 -22.77
N ALA A 321 12.42 -7.30 -23.87
CA ALA A 321 11.01 -7.74 -23.96
C ALA A 321 10.68 -8.84 -22.93
N LEU A 322 11.59 -9.80 -22.72
CA LEU A 322 11.41 -10.86 -21.72
C LEU A 322 11.46 -10.30 -20.30
N LEU A 323 12.43 -9.42 -20.01
CA LEU A 323 12.51 -8.71 -18.72
C LEU A 323 11.19 -7.99 -18.41
N LEU A 324 10.72 -7.16 -19.33
CA LEU A 324 9.48 -6.39 -19.13
C LEU A 324 8.26 -7.31 -18.99
N GLY A 325 8.17 -8.37 -19.79
CA GLY A 325 7.10 -9.36 -19.71
C GLY A 325 7.06 -10.04 -18.35
N LEU A 326 8.21 -10.47 -17.81
CA LEU A 326 8.29 -11.13 -16.50
C LEU A 326 8.08 -10.16 -15.33
N LEU A 327 8.50 -8.90 -15.45
CA LEU A 327 8.19 -7.85 -14.47
C LEU A 327 6.67 -7.57 -14.40
N LEU A 328 5.99 -7.49 -15.55
CA LEU A 328 4.54 -7.33 -15.61
C LEU A 328 3.80 -8.55 -15.08
N ALA A 329 4.26 -9.77 -15.43
CA ALA A 329 3.71 -11.02 -14.90
C ALA A 329 3.90 -11.12 -13.37
N SER A 330 5.07 -10.73 -12.86
CA SER A 330 5.37 -10.64 -11.43
C SER A 330 4.43 -9.66 -10.72
N ALA A 331 4.21 -8.48 -11.31
CA ALA A 331 3.31 -7.48 -10.77
C ALA A 331 1.85 -7.97 -10.74
N LEU A 332 1.37 -8.58 -11.84
CA LEU A 332 0.06 -9.23 -11.91
C LEU A 332 -0.04 -10.33 -10.84
N GLY A 333 0.99 -11.16 -10.70
CA GLY A 333 1.08 -12.23 -9.70
C GLY A 333 1.00 -11.69 -8.27
N SER A 334 1.72 -10.61 -7.97
CA SER A 334 1.71 -9.97 -6.65
C SER A 334 0.33 -9.46 -6.25
N GLY A 335 -0.54 -9.13 -7.21
CA GLY A 335 -1.94 -8.77 -6.98
C GLY A 335 -2.76 -9.90 -6.33
N ALA A 336 -2.32 -11.16 -6.40
CA ALA A 336 -2.99 -12.29 -5.75
C ALA A 336 -3.03 -12.16 -4.21
N MET A 337 -2.24 -11.27 -3.62
CA MET A 337 -2.30 -10.99 -2.19
C MET A 337 -3.72 -10.60 -1.72
N VAL A 338 -4.56 -10.06 -2.63
CA VAL A 338 -5.96 -9.70 -2.32
C VAL A 338 -6.76 -10.93 -1.89
N VAL A 339 -6.49 -12.11 -2.43
CA VAL A 339 -7.12 -13.38 -2.04
C VAL A 339 -6.84 -13.70 -0.56
N GLY A 340 -5.67 -13.31 -0.06
CA GLY A 340 -5.27 -13.53 1.33
C GLY A 340 -6.16 -12.81 2.35
N PHE A 341 -6.80 -11.69 2.00
CA PHE A 341 -7.76 -11.02 2.89
C PHE A 341 -8.99 -11.88 3.16
N ALA A 342 -9.59 -12.45 2.11
CA ALA A 342 -10.73 -13.36 2.25
C ALA A 342 -10.30 -14.64 2.97
N TRP A 343 -9.16 -15.21 2.60
CA TRP A 343 -8.62 -16.43 3.20
C TRP A 343 -8.33 -16.26 4.70
N ALA A 344 -7.71 -15.14 5.11
CA ALA A 344 -7.46 -14.83 6.51
C ALA A 344 -8.77 -14.73 7.33
N LYS A 345 -9.78 -14.04 6.75
CA LYS A 345 -11.11 -13.91 7.37
C LYS A 345 -11.80 -15.27 7.56
N GLU A 346 -11.74 -16.16 6.56
CA GLU A 346 -12.35 -17.47 6.56
C GLU A 346 -11.65 -18.46 7.51
N SER A 347 -10.37 -18.21 7.82
CA SER A 347 -9.51 -19.09 8.63
C SER A 347 -9.69 -18.93 10.14
N VAL A 348 -10.54 -18.02 10.59
CA VAL A 348 -10.77 -17.72 12.02
C VAL A 348 -12.27 -17.58 12.32
N PRO A 349 -12.71 -17.69 13.60
CA PRO A 349 -14.09 -17.39 13.97
C PRO A 349 -14.51 -15.98 13.57
N ALA A 350 -15.79 -15.78 13.22
CA ALA A 350 -16.34 -14.53 12.71
C ALA A 350 -15.98 -13.29 13.56
N ARG A 351 -15.92 -13.44 14.89
CA ARG A 351 -15.53 -12.39 15.85
C ARG A 351 -14.08 -11.91 15.67
N LEU A 352 -13.20 -12.71 15.08
CA LEU A 352 -11.79 -12.41 14.85
C LEU A 352 -11.48 -12.04 13.39
N ALA A 353 -12.48 -12.07 12.51
CA ALA A 353 -12.30 -11.87 11.06
C ALA A 353 -11.63 -10.52 10.71
N GLY A 354 -12.04 -9.43 11.37
CA GLY A 354 -11.41 -8.11 11.20
C GLY A 354 -9.96 -8.08 11.66
N THR A 355 -9.66 -8.70 12.80
CA THR A 355 -8.29 -8.79 13.34
C THR A 355 -7.39 -9.61 12.43
N ALA A 356 -7.85 -10.76 11.91
CA ALA A 356 -7.09 -11.59 10.98
C ALA A 356 -6.78 -10.85 9.68
N THR A 357 -7.75 -10.11 9.16
CA THR A 357 -7.58 -9.23 7.98
C THR A 357 -6.55 -8.13 8.24
N GLY A 358 -6.58 -7.51 9.42
CA GLY A 358 -5.61 -6.50 9.84
C GLY A 358 -4.19 -7.07 9.96
N VAL A 359 -4.04 -8.27 10.53
CA VAL A 359 -2.75 -8.99 10.62
C VAL A 359 -2.21 -9.29 9.23
N HIS A 360 -3.04 -9.77 8.29
CA HIS A 360 -2.65 -9.99 6.91
C HIS A 360 -2.16 -8.68 6.23
N ASN A 361 -2.89 -7.58 6.39
CA ASN A 361 -2.49 -6.27 5.87
C ASN A 361 -1.16 -5.76 6.48
N THR A 362 -0.96 -6.00 7.76
CA THR A 362 0.30 -5.67 8.44
C THR A 362 1.46 -6.46 7.82
N GLY A 363 1.26 -7.74 7.50
CA GLY A 363 2.23 -8.55 6.78
C GLY A 363 2.69 -7.92 5.46
N VAL A 364 1.76 -7.36 4.67
CA VAL A 364 2.10 -6.62 3.44
C VAL A 364 3.09 -5.48 3.72
N MET A 365 2.84 -4.70 4.77
CA MET A 365 3.65 -3.52 5.10
C MET A 365 5.01 -3.91 5.69
N VAL A 366 5.05 -4.94 6.54
CA VAL A 366 6.28 -5.44 7.17
C VAL A 366 7.29 -5.91 6.12
N GLY A 367 6.82 -6.51 5.02
CA GLY A 367 7.69 -6.86 3.90
C GLY A 367 8.48 -5.67 3.38
N ALA A 368 7.78 -4.62 2.93
CA ALA A 368 8.44 -3.42 2.38
C ALA A 368 9.29 -2.69 3.42
N LEU A 369 8.80 -2.56 4.67
CA LEU A 369 9.46 -1.90 5.79
C LEU A 369 10.84 -2.49 6.09
N VAL A 370 10.99 -3.82 6.00
CA VAL A 370 12.27 -4.51 6.26
C VAL A 370 13.13 -4.57 4.99
N GLN A 371 12.52 -4.88 3.85
CA GLN A 371 13.26 -5.14 2.60
C GLN A 371 13.88 -3.87 2.02
N LEU A 372 13.23 -2.70 2.14
CA LEU A 372 13.77 -1.45 1.58
C LEU A 372 15.16 -1.08 2.14
N PRO A 373 15.39 -1.01 3.47
CA PRO A 373 16.70 -0.72 4.01
C PRO A 373 17.67 -1.90 3.86
N LEU A 374 17.17 -3.15 3.94
CA LEU A 374 17.99 -4.35 3.79
C LEU A 374 18.66 -4.41 2.41
N LEU A 375 17.90 -4.14 1.33
CA LEU A 375 18.48 -4.06 0.00
C LEU A 375 19.50 -2.94 -0.12
N GLY A 376 19.23 -1.78 0.48
CA GLY A 376 20.17 -0.68 0.53
C GLY A 376 21.48 -1.06 1.21
N TRP A 377 21.38 -1.78 2.32
CA TRP A 377 22.54 -2.29 3.04
C TRP A 377 23.37 -3.29 2.20
N VAL A 378 22.70 -4.23 1.49
CA VAL A 378 23.38 -5.17 0.58
C VAL A 378 24.09 -4.43 -0.56
N LEU A 379 23.43 -3.43 -1.16
CA LEU A 379 24.01 -2.61 -2.22
C LEU A 379 25.25 -1.86 -1.72
N ASP A 380 25.21 -1.25 -0.54
CA ASP A 380 26.35 -0.52 0.03
C ASP A 380 27.50 -1.45 0.44
N ALA A 381 27.20 -2.63 0.99
CA ALA A 381 28.21 -3.65 1.35
C ALA A 381 28.99 -4.17 0.13
N LEU A 382 28.36 -4.17 -1.06
CA LEU A 382 28.95 -4.63 -2.31
C LEU A 382 29.35 -3.46 -3.25
N TRP A 383 29.33 -2.24 -2.75
CA TRP A 383 29.72 -1.07 -3.52
C TRP A 383 31.23 -1.06 -3.81
N ARG A 384 31.62 -0.79 -5.06
CA ARG A 384 33.01 -0.83 -5.54
C ARG A 384 33.60 0.56 -5.82
N GLY A 385 33.16 1.60 -5.10
CA GLY A 385 33.74 2.94 -5.18
C GLY A 385 33.30 3.78 -6.39
N ARG A 386 32.43 3.28 -7.29
CA ARG A 386 31.95 4.06 -8.44
C ARG A 386 30.88 5.06 -8.01
N ALA A 387 31.06 6.34 -8.39
CA ALA A 387 30.08 7.40 -8.17
C ALA A 387 30.07 8.38 -9.34
N VAL A 388 28.93 9.08 -9.52
CA VAL A 388 28.82 10.24 -10.40
C VAL A 388 28.38 11.42 -9.53
N GLY A 389 29.32 12.35 -9.31
CA GLY A 389 29.16 13.36 -8.27
C GLY A 389 29.06 12.70 -6.89
N SER A 390 28.03 13.04 -6.13
CA SER A 390 27.73 12.43 -4.83
C SER A 390 26.87 11.17 -4.89
N VAL A 391 26.42 10.75 -6.08
CA VAL A 391 25.51 9.60 -6.25
C VAL A 391 26.29 8.33 -6.52
N ARG A 392 26.15 7.33 -5.62
CA ARG A 392 26.77 6.00 -5.78
C ARG A 392 26.15 5.23 -6.92
N LEU A 393 26.99 4.60 -7.73
CA LEU A 393 26.59 3.66 -8.78
C LEU A 393 26.91 2.24 -8.31
N TYR A 394 25.92 1.38 -8.38
CA TYR A 394 26.03 -0.03 -7.98
C TYR A 394 26.20 -0.92 -9.20
N ASN A 395 27.08 -1.92 -9.13
CA ASN A 395 27.30 -2.85 -10.21
C ASN A 395 26.19 -3.91 -10.28
N LEU A 396 26.18 -4.68 -11.37
CA LEU A 396 25.19 -5.72 -11.61
C LEU A 396 25.15 -6.77 -10.49
N PHE A 397 26.31 -7.20 -10.00
CA PHE A 397 26.41 -8.20 -8.94
C PHE A 397 25.77 -7.72 -7.63
N ALA A 398 25.94 -6.44 -7.29
CA ALA A 398 25.30 -5.85 -6.10
C ALA A 398 23.75 -5.88 -6.23
N PHE A 399 23.20 -5.57 -7.41
CA PHE A 399 21.76 -5.67 -7.66
C PHE A 399 21.29 -7.14 -7.65
N GLN A 400 22.06 -8.09 -8.24
CA GLN A 400 21.72 -9.49 -8.19
C GLN A 400 21.67 -10.02 -6.74
N ALA A 401 22.64 -9.67 -5.92
CA ALA A 401 22.66 -10.04 -4.49
C ALA A 401 21.47 -9.43 -3.74
N ALA A 402 21.17 -8.15 -3.96
CA ALA A 402 20.02 -7.48 -3.37
C ALA A 402 18.70 -8.13 -3.79
N PHE A 403 18.49 -8.40 -5.07
CA PHE A 403 17.29 -9.08 -5.57
C PHE A 403 17.24 -10.57 -5.17
N GLY A 404 18.39 -11.21 -4.92
CA GLY A 404 18.47 -12.52 -4.30
C GLY A 404 17.81 -12.60 -2.93
N VAL A 405 17.91 -11.52 -2.14
CA VAL A 405 17.18 -11.40 -0.87
C VAL A 405 15.68 -11.38 -1.11
N LEU A 406 15.19 -10.62 -2.10
CA LEU A 406 13.77 -10.61 -2.45
C LEU A 406 13.31 -11.98 -2.96
N LEU A 407 14.11 -12.62 -3.81
CA LEU A 407 13.83 -13.97 -4.32
C LEU A 407 13.66 -14.97 -3.18
N ALA A 408 14.59 -15.00 -2.23
CA ALA A 408 14.52 -15.87 -1.05
C ALA A 408 13.26 -15.59 -0.22
N TRP A 409 12.91 -14.32 -0.03
CA TRP A 409 11.72 -13.93 0.72
C TRP A 409 10.42 -14.32 0.02
N VAL A 410 10.34 -14.15 -1.32
CA VAL A 410 9.20 -14.60 -2.13
C VAL A 410 9.09 -16.12 -2.11
N LEU A 411 10.22 -16.85 -2.12
CA LEU A 411 10.22 -18.30 -2.00
C LEU A 411 9.62 -18.74 -0.66
N VAL A 412 10.07 -18.16 0.46
CA VAL A 412 9.49 -18.43 1.77
C VAL A 412 7.99 -18.12 1.79
N ALA A 413 7.58 -17.01 1.18
CA ALA A 413 6.16 -16.65 1.06
C ALA A 413 5.36 -17.67 0.25
N ALA A 414 5.88 -18.15 -0.88
CA ALA A 414 5.25 -19.18 -1.69
C ALA A 414 5.11 -20.51 -0.92
N VAL A 415 6.12 -20.89 -0.14
CA VAL A 415 6.05 -22.04 0.78
C VAL A 415 4.97 -21.84 1.83
N CYS A 416 4.88 -20.66 2.44
CA CYS A 416 3.82 -20.36 3.41
C CYS A 416 2.41 -20.48 2.78
N VAL A 417 2.22 -19.98 1.55
CA VAL A 417 0.96 -20.17 0.80
C VAL A 417 0.68 -21.65 0.56
N ALA A 418 1.70 -22.42 0.17
CA ALA A 418 1.57 -23.86 -0.08
C ALA A 418 1.22 -24.66 1.19
N LEU A 419 1.73 -24.24 2.35
CA LEU A 419 1.46 -24.88 3.65
C LEU A 419 0.15 -24.44 4.31
N ALA A 420 -0.44 -23.31 3.90
CA ALA A 420 -1.71 -22.83 4.47
C ALA A 420 -2.86 -23.78 4.12
N GLY A 421 -3.75 -23.99 5.08
CA GLY A 421 -4.95 -24.83 4.91
C GLY A 421 -5.98 -24.15 4.00
N GLU A 422 -6.51 -24.87 3.01
CA GLU A 422 -7.56 -24.36 2.12
C GLU A 422 -8.90 -24.21 2.88
N THR A 423 -9.64 -23.13 2.62
CA THR A 423 -10.94 -22.85 3.25
C THR A 423 -12.13 -23.12 2.33
N HIS A 424 -11.89 -23.36 1.04
CA HIS A 424 -12.93 -23.57 0.03
C HIS A 424 -14.01 -22.47 -0.02
N ALA A 425 -13.60 -21.23 0.29
CA ALA A 425 -14.49 -20.06 0.41
C ALA A 425 -15.63 -20.27 1.45
N ARG A 426 -15.37 -21.03 2.50
CA ARG A 426 -16.29 -21.26 3.62
C ARG A 426 -15.67 -20.76 4.93
N GLY A 427 -16.42 -20.03 5.72
CA GLY A 427 -16.00 -19.65 7.06
C GLY A 427 -16.01 -20.85 8.02
N LEU A 428 -15.25 -20.77 9.12
CA LEU A 428 -15.25 -21.83 10.14
C LEU A 428 -16.64 -22.12 10.73
N ALA A 429 -17.54 -21.13 10.75
CA ALA A 429 -18.92 -21.30 11.19
C ALA A 429 -19.73 -22.16 10.21
N ASP A 430 -19.44 -22.11 8.92
CA ASP A 430 -20.13 -22.86 7.86
C ASP A 430 -19.58 -24.28 7.70
N ALA A 431 -18.42 -24.59 8.30
CA ALA A 431 -17.78 -25.90 8.23
C ALA A 431 -18.19 -26.83 9.40
N ALA A 432 -18.87 -26.29 10.41
CA ALA A 432 -19.33 -27.03 11.60
C ALA A 432 -20.82 -27.47 11.52
N GLY A 433 -21.52 -27.18 10.42
CA GLY A 433 -22.85 -27.66 10.06
C GLY A 433 -22.76 -28.51 8.80
#